data_7dd90aa2301afd3162cddeddc0125f20
#
_entry.id   7dd90aa2301afd3162cddeddc0125f20
#
_cell.length_a   1.000
_cell.length_b   1.000
_cell.length_c   1.000
_cell.angle_alpha   90.00
_cell.angle_beta   90.00
_cell.angle_gamma   90.00
#
_symmetry.space_group_name_H-M   'P 1'
#
loop_
_entity.id
_entity.type
_entity.pdbx_description
1 polymer ?
#
loop_
_entity_poly.entity_id
_entity_poly.type
_entity_poly.pdbx_seq_one_letter_code
_entity_poly.pdbx_strand_id
1 'polypeptide(L)'
;MERKLTAILSADVKGYSRLMGEDEEGTLRTLNSYRKVMDTLIAQHKGRVVGSAGDSVLAEFASVVDAVQGAVVIQATLKAENAGLPPNRRMEFRIGINLGDVMVDGEQIYGDGVNIAARLEALADPGGICISGTAHEHIKNKLSLSYEDLGEQMVKNIAEPVRV
;
A
#
# COMPACT_ATOMS: atom_id res chain seq x y z
N MET A 1 -14.31 6.94 -20.70
CA MET A 1 -13.60 6.67 -19.45
C MET A 1 -14.59 6.53 -18.31
N GLU A 2 -14.50 5.46 -17.59
CA GLU A 2 -15.43 5.11 -16.53
C GLU A 2 -14.95 5.62 -15.18
N ARG A 3 -15.87 5.99 -14.29
CA ARG A 3 -15.56 6.29 -12.89
C ARG A 3 -16.09 5.17 -12.00
N LYS A 4 -15.36 4.84 -10.94
CA LYS A 4 -15.85 3.90 -9.94
C LYS A 4 -15.26 4.20 -8.56
N LEU A 5 -15.98 3.76 -7.54
CA LEU A 5 -15.50 3.77 -6.16
C LEU A 5 -14.77 2.45 -5.92
N THR A 6 -13.54 2.53 -5.42
CA THR A 6 -12.73 1.32 -5.19
C THR A 6 -11.79 1.52 -4.02
N ALA A 7 -11.35 0.43 -3.43
CA ALA A 7 -10.30 0.44 -2.43
C ALA A 7 -8.94 0.36 -3.14
N ILE A 8 -8.06 1.29 -2.82
CA ILE A 8 -6.76 1.44 -3.47
C ILE A 8 -5.66 1.19 -2.45
N LEU A 9 -4.74 0.31 -2.79
CA LEU A 9 -3.54 0.04 -1.99
C LEU A 9 -2.33 0.55 -2.76
N SER A 10 -1.54 1.39 -2.11
CA SER A 10 -0.28 1.90 -2.66
C SER A 10 0.85 1.51 -1.71
N ALA A 11 1.93 0.97 -2.23
CA ALA A 11 3.05 0.51 -1.42
C ALA A 11 4.39 0.89 -2.06
N ASP A 12 5.37 1.19 -1.23
CA ASP A 12 6.76 1.38 -1.65
C ASP A 12 7.72 0.92 -0.57
N VAL A 13 9.00 0.82 -0.94
CA VAL A 13 10.07 0.41 -0.03
C VAL A 13 10.63 1.63 0.69
N LYS A 14 10.75 1.56 2.00
CA LYS A 14 11.44 2.57 2.79
C LYS A 14 12.94 2.48 2.53
N GLY A 15 13.54 3.58 2.10
CA GLY A 15 14.99 3.65 1.89
C GLY A 15 15.48 2.82 0.70
N TYR A 16 14.69 2.71 -0.35
CA TYR A 16 15.04 1.94 -1.53
C TYR A 16 16.36 2.39 -2.18
N SER A 17 16.56 3.71 -2.29
CA SER A 17 17.80 4.26 -2.87
C SER A 17 19.04 3.84 -2.08
N ARG A 18 18.95 3.81 -0.75
CA ARG A 18 20.05 3.36 0.10
C ARG A 18 20.35 1.88 -0.13
N LEU A 19 19.30 1.05 -0.17
CA LEU A 19 19.45 -0.39 -0.41
C LEU A 19 20.09 -0.66 -1.78
N MET A 20 19.65 0.05 -2.80
CA MET A 20 20.20 -0.06 -4.15
C MET A 20 21.68 0.39 -4.18
N GLY A 21 21.99 1.47 -3.49
CA GLY A 21 23.37 1.97 -3.44
C GLY A 21 24.34 1.05 -2.73
N GLU A 22 23.85 0.27 -1.76
CA GLU A 22 24.70 -0.66 -1.01
C GLU A 22 24.90 -2.00 -1.73
N ASP A 23 23.86 -2.52 -2.36
CA ASP A 23 23.89 -3.80 -3.08
C ASP A 23 22.73 -3.86 -4.08
N GLU A 24 23.00 -3.46 -5.30
CA GLU A 24 21.98 -3.39 -6.36
C GLU A 24 21.40 -4.76 -6.68
N GLU A 25 22.23 -5.77 -6.91
CA GLU A 25 21.75 -7.11 -7.27
C GLU A 25 20.95 -7.76 -6.14
N GLY A 26 21.47 -7.69 -4.92
CA GLY A 26 20.78 -8.23 -3.74
C GLY A 26 19.44 -7.55 -3.50
N THR A 27 19.39 -6.23 -3.67
CA THR A 27 18.16 -5.46 -3.51
C THR A 27 17.14 -5.85 -4.56
N LEU A 28 17.54 -6.00 -5.83
CA LEU A 28 16.63 -6.43 -6.89
C LEU A 28 16.11 -7.85 -6.67
N ARG A 29 16.95 -8.76 -6.21
CA ARG A 29 16.49 -10.12 -5.87
C ARG A 29 15.44 -10.11 -4.75
N THR A 30 15.70 -9.36 -3.70
CA THR A 30 14.77 -9.25 -2.58
C THR A 30 13.47 -8.61 -3.02
N LEU A 31 13.54 -7.52 -3.78
CA LEU A 31 12.35 -6.83 -4.30
C LEU A 31 11.50 -7.77 -5.16
N ASN A 32 12.12 -8.50 -6.08
CA ASN A 32 11.39 -9.41 -6.94
C ASN A 32 10.74 -10.54 -6.15
N SER A 33 11.42 -11.08 -5.15
CA SER A 33 10.88 -12.11 -4.27
C SER A 33 9.69 -11.58 -3.48
N TYR A 34 9.81 -10.38 -2.88
CA TYR A 34 8.74 -9.80 -2.08
C TYR A 34 7.54 -9.39 -2.93
N ARG A 35 7.77 -8.93 -4.16
CA ARG A 35 6.68 -8.63 -5.09
C ARG A 35 5.86 -9.87 -5.44
N LYS A 36 6.51 -11.01 -5.62
CA LYS A 36 5.78 -12.26 -5.87
C LYS A 36 4.89 -12.63 -4.68
N VAL A 37 5.39 -12.45 -3.47
CA VAL A 37 4.60 -12.65 -2.25
C VAL A 37 3.40 -11.70 -2.26
N MET A 38 3.64 -10.42 -2.53
CA MET A 38 2.58 -9.41 -2.54
C MET A 38 1.54 -9.69 -3.62
N ASP A 39 1.97 -10.02 -4.83
CA ASP A 39 1.06 -10.35 -5.94
C ASP A 39 0.15 -11.53 -5.59
N THR A 40 0.72 -12.57 -5.01
CA THR A 40 -0.03 -13.76 -4.59
C THR A 40 -1.06 -13.42 -3.52
N LEU A 41 -0.66 -12.68 -2.50
CA LEU A 41 -1.54 -12.31 -1.39
C LEU A 41 -2.62 -11.33 -1.82
N ILE A 42 -2.30 -10.38 -2.71
CA ILE A 42 -3.29 -9.46 -3.27
C ILE A 42 -4.36 -10.27 -4.03
N ALA A 43 -3.95 -11.21 -4.87
CA ALA A 43 -4.88 -12.05 -5.62
C ALA A 43 -5.73 -12.92 -4.70
N GLN A 44 -5.15 -13.49 -3.64
CA GLN A 44 -5.87 -14.30 -2.65
C GLN A 44 -6.93 -13.49 -1.90
N HIS A 45 -6.72 -12.18 -1.76
CA HIS A 45 -7.67 -11.28 -1.12
C HIS A 45 -8.56 -10.55 -2.12
N LYS A 46 -8.71 -11.12 -3.34
CA LYS A 46 -9.59 -10.63 -4.40
C LYS A 46 -9.20 -9.26 -4.92
N GLY A 47 -7.92 -8.92 -4.83
CA GLY A 47 -7.36 -7.71 -5.38
C GLY A 47 -6.70 -7.95 -6.73
N ARG A 48 -6.27 -6.85 -7.34
CA ARG A 48 -5.63 -6.86 -8.64
C ARG A 48 -4.52 -5.81 -8.65
N VAL A 49 -3.32 -6.20 -9.03
CA VAL A 49 -2.23 -5.23 -9.24
C VAL A 49 -2.51 -4.48 -10.54
N VAL A 50 -2.53 -3.15 -10.46
CA VAL A 50 -2.83 -2.27 -11.59
C VAL A 50 -1.62 -1.49 -12.06
N GLY A 51 -0.52 -1.52 -11.31
CA GLY A 51 0.71 -0.87 -11.72
C GLY A 51 1.86 -1.22 -10.78
N SER A 52 3.04 -1.27 -11.34
CA SER A 52 4.26 -1.34 -10.55
C SER A 52 5.38 -0.66 -11.33
N ALA A 53 6.14 0.20 -10.65
CA ALA A 53 7.26 0.93 -11.25
C ALA A 53 8.31 1.09 -10.17
N GLY A 54 9.57 0.72 -10.49
CA GLY A 54 10.63 0.74 -9.50
C GLY A 54 10.26 -0.14 -8.30
N ASP A 55 10.21 0.45 -7.10
CA ASP A 55 9.84 -0.23 -5.87
C ASP A 55 8.35 -0.09 -5.52
N SER A 56 7.56 0.60 -6.35
CA SER A 56 6.15 0.85 -6.04
C SER A 56 5.23 -0.25 -6.55
N VAL A 57 4.13 -0.46 -5.81
CA VAL A 57 3.05 -1.37 -6.19
C VAL A 57 1.74 -0.65 -5.99
N LEU A 58 0.88 -0.69 -6.99
CA LEU A 58 -0.47 -0.13 -6.93
C LEU A 58 -1.46 -1.25 -7.20
N ALA A 59 -2.43 -1.42 -6.32
CA ALA A 59 -3.45 -2.46 -6.44
C ALA A 59 -4.83 -1.90 -6.13
N GLU A 60 -5.87 -2.55 -6.66
CA GLU A 60 -7.24 -2.22 -6.31
C GLU A 60 -7.98 -3.45 -5.80
N PHE A 61 -8.97 -3.18 -4.94
CA PHE A 61 -9.85 -4.19 -4.35
C PHE A 61 -11.28 -3.67 -4.42
N ALA A 62 -12.24 -4.57 -4.63
CA ALA A 62 -13.65 -4.20 -4.58
C ALA A 62 -14.11 -3.86 -3.15
N SER A 63 -13.43 -4.39 -2.14
CA SER A 63 -13.77 -4.24 -0.73
C SER A 63 -12.61 -3.70 0.07
N VAL A 64 -12.88 -2.70 0.93
CA VAL A 64 -11.89 -2.17 1.87
C VAL A 64 -11.45 -3.25 2.86
N VAL A 65 -12.38 -4.11 3.30
CA VAL A 65 -12.07 -5.22 4.21
C VAL A 65 -11.00 -6.12 3.59
N ASP A 66 -11.17 -6.50 2.32
CA ASP A 66 -10.20 -7.33 1.62
C ASP A 66 -8.86 -6.63 1.48
N ALA A 67 -8.86 -5.34 1.17
CA ALA A 67 -7.64 -4.56 1.03
C ALA A 67 -6.85 -4.51 2.34
N VAL A 68 -7.52 -4.23 3.45
CA VAL A 68 -6.88 -4.12 4.76
C VAL A 68 -6.39 -5.47 5.25
N GLN A 69 -7.21 -6.52 5.11
CA GLN A 69 -6.78 -7.88 5.47
C GLN A 69 -5.57 -8.32 4.65
N GLY A 70 -5.60 -8.04 3.35
CA GLY A 70 -4.47 -8.33 2.47
C GLY A 70 -3.20 -7.61 2.91
N ALA A 71 -3.31 -6.33 3.24
CA ALA A 71 -2.17 -5.54 3.71
C ALA A 71 -1.61 -6.06 5.02
N VAL A 72 -2.46 -6.45 5.97
CA VAL A 72 -2.02 -7.01 7.26
C VAL A 72 -1.24 -8.31 7.04
N VAL A 73 -1.76 -9.20 6.19
CA VAL A 73 -1.09 -10.47 5.88
C VAL A 73 0.22 -10.23 5.14
N ILE A 74 0.25 -9.28 4.20
CA ILE A 74 1.48 -8.90 3.49
C ILE A 74 2.54 -8.46 4.49
N GLN A 75 2.22 -7.54 5.38
CA GLN A 75 3.20 -7.01 6.34
C GLN A 75 3.68 -8.08 7.30
N ALA A 76 2.81 -8.97 7.77
CA ALA A 76 3.20 -10.07 8.63
C ALA A 76 4.13 -11.05 7.91
N THR A 77 3.83 -11.37 6.65
CA THR A 77 4.62 -12.30 5.85
C THR A 77 6.01 -11.72 5.54
N LEU A 78 6.06 -10.45 5.14
CA LEU A 78 7.34 -9.79 4.84
C LEU A 78 8.19 -9.61 6.10
N LYS A 79 7.57 -9.38 7.24
CA LYS A 79 8.29 -9.30 8.51
C LYS A 79 8.98 -10.63 8.82
N ALA A 80 8.30 -11.75 8.58
CA ALA A 80 8.87 -13.09 8.77
C ALA A 80 10.02 -13.34 7.79
N GLU A 81 9.88 -12.93 6.54
CA GLU A 81 10.95 -13.04 5.54
C GLU A 81 12.16 -12.18 5.93
N ASN A 82 11.93 -10.96 6.40
CA ASN A 82 12.98 -10.06 6.83
C ASN A 82 13.76 -10.60 8.04
N ALA A 83 13.12 -11.40 8.89
CA ALA A 83 13.79 -11.98 10.04
C ALA A 83 14.99 -12.87 9.66
N GLY A 84 14.97 -13.42 8.44
CA GLY A 84 16.08 -14.20 7.89
C GLY A 84 17.20 -13.37 7.26
N LEU A 85 17.06 -12.04 7.25
CA LEU A 85 18.04 -11.15 6.64
C LEU A 85 18.78 -10.31 7.70
N PRO A 86 20.04 -9.93 7.44
CA PRO A 86 20.73 -8.96 8.31
C PRO A 86 19.93 -7.65 8.38
N PRO A 87 19.93 -6.95 9.53
CA PRO A 87 19.14 -5.73 9.69
C PRO A 87 19.36 -4.67 8.60
N ASN A 88 20.58 -4.54 8.09
CA ASN A 88 20.90 -3.55 7.05
C ASN A 88 20.42 -3.97 5.66
N ARG A 89 19.94 -5.19 5.50
CA ARG A 89 19.45 -5.71 4.21
C ARG A 89 17.95 -5.94 4.19
N ARG A 90 17.27 -5.70 5.31
CA ARG A 90 15.80 -5.88 5.40
C ARG A 90 15.11 -4.85 4.53
N MET A 91 14.04 -5.30 3.89
CA MET A 91 13.25 -4.46 3.00
C MET A 91 11.86 -4.30 3.59
N GLU A 92 11.57 -3.10 4.08
CA GLU A 92 10.30 -2.80 4.71
C GLU A 92 9.45 -1.91 3.79
N PHE A 93 8.22 -2.33 3.55
CA PHE A 93 7.27 -1.59 2.74
C PHE A 93 6.41 -0.70 3.62
N ARG A 94 6.07 0.47 3.08
CA ARG A 94 5.03 1.34 3.63
C ARG A 94 3.79 1.15 2.78
N ILE A 95 2.63 0.98 3.40
CA ILE A 95 1.38 0.74 2.68
C ILE A 95 0.38 1.81 3.05
N GLY A 96 -0.26 2.39 2.02
CA GLY A 96 -1.38 3.32 2.17
C GLY A 96 -2.63 2.73 1.52
N ILE A 97 -3.78 2.86 2.18
CA ILE A 97 -5.06 2.38 1.67
C ILE A 97 -6.10 3.49 1.74
N ASN A 98 -6.76 3.73 0.61
CA ASN A 98 -7.84 4.70 0.49
C ASN A 98 -9.05 4.06 -0.17
N LEU A 99 -10.24 4.49 0.24
CA LEU A 99 -11.47 4.22 -0.48
C LEU A 99 -11.84 5.51 -1.18
N GLY A 100 -11.86 5.52 -2.49
CA GLY A 100 -12.12 6.73 -3.24
C GLY A 100 -12.48 6.48 -4.69
N ASP A 101 -12.87 7.56 -5.36
CA ASP A 101 -13.19 7.53 -6.77
C ASP A 101 -11.92 7.45 -7.61
N VAL A 102 -12.00 6.64 -8.65
CA VAL A 102 -10.96 6.54 -9.65
C VAL A 102 -11.56 6.62 -11.05
N MET A 103 -10.75 7.02 -12.00
CA MET A 103 -11.07 6.93 -13.42
C MET A 103 -10.40 5.67 -13.96
N VAL A 104 -11.15 4.89 -14.71
CA VAL A 104 -10.66 3.62 -15.26
C VAL A 104 -10.40 3.81 -16.76
N ASP A 105 -9.20 3.44 -17.18
CA ASP A 105 -8.79 3.44 -18.58
C ASP A 105 -8.10 2.10 -18.87
N GLY A 106 -8.87 1.16 -19.42
CA GLY A 106 -8.40 -0.21 -19.59
C GLY A 106 -8.11 -0.87 -18.25
N GLU A 107 -6.86 -1.28 -18.04
CA GLU A 107 -6.42 -1.90 -16.78
C GLU A 107 -5.82 -0.90 -15.80
N GLN A 108 -5.74 0.37 -16.19
CA GLN A 108 -5.15 1.43 -15.36
C GLN A 108 -6.23 2.20 -14.59
N ILE A 109 -5.85 2.72 -13.43
CA ILE A 109 -6.70 3.60 -12.64
C ILE A 109 -5.97 4.91 -12.37
N TYR A 110 -6.72 6.01 -12.35
CA TYR A 110 -6.20 7.36 -12.19
C TYR A 110 -7.11 8.18 -11.29
N GLY A 111 -6.61 9.29 -10.78
CA GLY A 111 -7.39 10.31 -10.12
C GLY A 111 -6.98 10.56 -8.66
N ASP A 112 -7.77 11.39 -7.98
CA ASP A 112 -7.48 11.81 -6.61
C ASP A 112 -7.42 10.63 -5.64
N GLY A 113 -8.27 9.62 -5.82
CA GLY A 113 -8.27 8.44 -4.97
C GLY A 113 -6.91 7.73 -4.97
N VAL A 114 -6.28 7.62 -6.14
CA VAL A 114 -4.94 7.04 -6.27
C VAL A 114 -3.89 7.94 -5.63
N ASN A 115 -3.98 9.24 -5.86
CA ASN A 115 -3.02 10.21 -5.30
C ASN A 115 -3.09 10.24 -3.78
N ILE A 116 -4.28 10.14 -3.20
CA ILE A 116 -4.46 10.07 -1.76
C ILE A 116 -3.81 8.80 -1.20
N ALA A 117 -4.03 7.64 -1.82
CA ALA A 117 -3.42 6.40 -1.37
C ALA A 117 -1.88 6.49 -1.36
N ALA A 118 -1.29 7.10 -2.39
CA ALA A 118 0.16 7.31 -2.47
C ALA A 118 0.66 8.24 -1.36
N ARG A 119 -0.11 9.26 -0.98
CA ARG A 119 0.27 10.17 0.11
C ARG A 119 0.13 9.50 1.47
N LEU A 120 -0.87 8.63 1.65
CA LEU A 120 -1.03 7.85 2.88
C LEU A 120 0.14 6.88 3.08
N GLU A 121 0.59 6.25 2.01
CA GLU A 121 1.78 5.41 2.02
C GLU A 121 2.99 6.17 2.58
N ALA A 122 3.19 7.43 2.16
CA ALA A 122 4.28 8.26 2.64
C ALA A 122 4.17 8.60 4.14
N LEU A 123 2.97 8.55 4.72
CA LEU A 123 2.74 8.78 6.14
C LEU A 123 2.89 7.51 6.98
N ALA A 124 2.92 6.35 6.36
CA ALA A 124 3.03 5.08 7.07
C ALA A 124 4.43 4.86 7.62
N ASP A 125 4.53 4.19 8.75
CA ASP A 125 5.80 3.71 9.28
C ASP A 125 6.31 2.54 8.43
N PRO A 126 7.63 2.31 8.38
CA PRO A 126 8.16 1.12 7.72
C PRO A 126 7.57 -0.14 8.32
N GLY A 127 7.04 -1.02 7.46
CA GLY A 127 6.34 -2.23 7.91
C GLY A 127 4.91 -1.97 8.36
N GLY A 128 4.42 -0.73 8.26
CA GLY A 128 3.10 -0.33 8.72
C GLY A 128 2.11 -0.07 7.61
N ILE A 129 0.90 0.32 8.02
CA ILE A 129 -0.22 0.60 7.13
C ILE A 129 -0.89 1.88 7.59
N CYS A 130 -1.13 2.80 6.65
CA CYS A 130 -1.86 4.03 6.90
C CYS A 130 -3.14 4.01 6.06
N ILE A 131 -4.28 4.26 6.69
CA ILE A 131 -5.57 4.22 5.99
C ILE A 131 -6.26 5.58 6.07
N SER A 132 -7.07 5.88 5.04
CA SER A 132 -7.90 7.09 5.06
C SER A 132 -9.06 6.93 6.04
N GLY A 133 -9.62 8.07 6.46
CA GLY A 133 -10.82 8.07 7.30
C GLY A 133 -11.99 7.36 6.63
N THR A 134 -12.15 7.51 5.31
CA THR A 134 -13.21 6.81 4.56
C THR A 134 -13.02 5.30 4.61
N ALA A 135 -11.79 4.81 4.48
CA ALA A 135 -11.49 3.39 4.62
C ALA A 135 -11.76 2.91 6.04
N HIS A 136 -11.33 3.66 7.04
CA HIS A 136 -11.55 3.33 8.46
C HIS A 136 -13.05 3.20 8.78
N GLU A 137 -13.88 4.11 8.30
CA GLU A 137 -15.32 4.07 8.53
C GLU A 137 -15.95 2.77 8.01
N HIS A 138 -15.41 2.21 6.93
CA HIS A 138 -15.92 0.97 6.34
C HIS A 138 -15.51 -0.28 7.10
N ILE A 139 -14.42 -0.25 7.88
CA ILE A 139 -13.86 -1.46 8.50
C ILE A 139 -13.93 -1.46 10.02
N LYS A 140 -14.17 -0.32 10.67
CA LYS A 140 -14.08 -0.18 12.13
C LYS A 140 -14.92 -1.19 12.91
N ASN A 141 -16.04 -1.63 12.37
CA ASN A 141 -16.93 -2.61 12.99
C ASN A 141 -16.82 -4.01 12.37
N LYS A 142 -15.91 -4.21 11.43
CA LYS A 142 -15.76 -5.47 10.69
C LYS A 142 -14.45 -6.18 10.97
N LEU A 143 -13.42 -5.43 11.38
CA LEU A 143 -12.10 -5.96 11.68
C LEU A 143 -11.68 -5.52 13.08
N SER A 144 -11.13 -6.46 13.85
CA SER A 144 -10.59 -6.19 15.19
C SER A 144 -9.11 -5.81 15.08
N LEU A 145 -8.87 -4.52 14.77
CA LEU A 145 -7.53 -3.97 14.66
C LEU A 145 -7.43 -2.72 15.53
N SER A 146 -6.23 -2.42 15.98
CA SER A 146 -5.94 -1.19 16.70
C SER A 146 -5.54 -0.11 15.71
N TYR A 147 -6.10 1.09 15.89
CA TYR A 147 -5.87 2.25 15.01
C TYR A 147 -5.37 3.44 15.83
N GLU A 148 -4.51 4.23 15.22
CA GLU A 148 -4.09 5.53 15.74
C GLU A 148 -4.62 6.61 14.79
N ASP A 149 -5.36 7.58 15.31
CA ASP A 149 -5.91 8.67 14.52
C ASP A 149 -4.82 9.75 14.34
N LEU A 150 -4.39 9.97 13.10
CA LEU A 150 -3.41 10.99 12.76
C LEU A 150 -4.05 12.33 12.42
N GLY A 151 -5.39 12.41 12.48
CA GLY A 151 -6.13 13.65 12.22
C GLY A 151 -6.23 13.98 10.74
N GLU A 152 -6.54 15.22 10.44
CA GLU A 152 -6.61 15.70 9.06
C GLU A 152 -5.22 16.07 8.57
N GLN A 153 -4.89 15.61 7.36
CA GLN A 153 -3.60 15.86 6.73
C GLN A 153 -3.80 16.59 5.41
N MET A 154 -2.97 17.60 5.16
CA MET A 154 -2.94 18.28 3.87
C MET A 154 -2.13 17.43 2.90
N VAL A 155 -2.78 17.03 1.82
CA VAL A 155 -2.18 16.17 0.81
C VAL A 155 -1.82 17.00 -0.41
N LYS A 156 -0.58 16.84 -0.90
CA LYS A 156 -0.08 17.59 -2.06
C LYS A 156 -1.00 17.37 -3.28
N ASN A 157 -1.38 18.47 -3.94
CA ASN A 157 -2.26 18.50 -5.11
C ASN A 157 -3.71 18.10 -4.83
N ILE A 158 -4.10 18.01 -3.55
CA ILE A 158 -5.48 17.81 -3.15
C ILE A 158 -5.94 19.05 -2.40
N ALA A 159 -7.08 19.62 -2.81
CA ALA A 159 -7.55 20.90 -2.31
C ALA A 159 -8.02 20.85 -0.86
N GLU A 160 -8.58 19.74 -0.41
CA GLU A 160 -9.14 19.58 0.92
C GLU A 160 -8.30 18.64 1.79
N PRO A 161 -8.26 18.84 3.13
CA PRO A 161 -7.57 17.92 4.03
C PRO A 161 -8.15 16.51 3.94
N VAL A 162 -7.29 15.52 4.10
CA VAL A 162 -7.69 14.11 4.12
C VAL A 162 -7.52 13.59 5.54
N ARG A 163 -8.57 12.98 6.10
CA ARG A 163 -8.48 12.36 7.42
C ARG A 163 -7.79 11.01 7.33
N VAL A 164 -6.87 10.78 8.25
CA VAL A 164 -5.99 9.61 8.24
C VAL A 164 -6.08 8.82 9.53
#